data_d2f7c31bcbf80237e869930b42ca27d2
#
_entry.id   d2f7c31bcbf80237e869930b42ca27d2
#
_cell.length_a   1.000
_cell.length_b   1.000
_cell.length_c   1.000
_cell.angle_alpha   90.00
_cell.angle_beta   90.00
_cell.angle_gamma   90.00
#
_symmetry.space_group_name_H-M   'P 1'
#
loop_
_entity.id
_entity.type
_entity.pdbx_description
1 polymer ?
#
loop_
_entity_poly.entity_id
_entity_poly.type
_entity_poly.pdbx_seq_one_letter_code
_entity_poly.pdbx_strand_id
1 'polypeptide(L)'
;MKILVTGAKGFVGKNLCAELYNIRDGKAKCYGDLVVDEVMEYDIDNTLEQLDSYCAKATFVFNLAGINRPLDPAEFNEGNCVFADTLLNTLRKHGNACHVMLASSLQASLSGRFGNSEYGRSKRAGEEILFQYAEQTGARVLIYRFPNLF
;
A
#
# COMPACT_ATOMS: atom_id res chain seq x y z
N MET A 1 0.18 0.19 17.68
CA MET A 1 0.02 0.79 16.32
C MET A 1 -1.30 0.34 15.72
N LYS A 2 -2.01 1.23 15.02
CA LYS A 2 -3.19 0.90 14.19
C LYS A 2 -2.75 0.83 12.74
N ILE A 3 -2.77 -0.35 12.16
CA ILE A 3 -2.16 -0.64 10.86
C ILE A 3 -3.25 -0.86 9.81
N LEU A 4 -3.24 -0.05 8.75
CA LEU A 4 -4.08 -0.26 7.58
C LEU A 4 -3.32 -1.07 6.53
N VAL A 5 -3.94 -2.15 6.06
CA VAL A 5 -3.42 -2.98 4.97
C VAL A 5 -4.41 -2.92 3.81
N THR A 6 -4.03 -2.31 2.71
CA THR A 6 -4.81 -2.34 1.47
C THR A 6 -4.36 -3.50 0.58
N GLY A 7 -5.25 -4.08 -0.22
CA GLY A 7 -4.97 -5.33 -0.92
C GLY A 7 -4.84 -6.52 0.06
N ALA A 8 -5.56 -6.46 1.15
CA ALA A 8 -5.48 -7.42 2.27
C ALA A 8 -5.81 -8.86 1.86
N LYS A 9 -6.64 -9.04 0.84
CA LYS A 9 -7.03 -10.37 0.32
C LYS A 9 -6.09 -10.93 -0.72
N GLY A 10 -5.10 -10.15 -1.17
CA GLY A 10 -4.05 -10.59 -2.07
C GLY A 10 -3.05 -11.56 -1.39
N PHE A 11 -2.16 -12.15 -2.18
CA PHE A 11 -1.18 -13.11 -1.66
C PHE A 11 -0.31 -12.52 -0.53
N VAL A 12 0.30 -11.37 -0.77
CA VAL A 12 1.13 -10.69 0.25
C VAL A 12 0.26 -10.19 1.40
N GLY A 13 -0.91 -9.59 1.11
CA GLY A 13 -1.82 -9.03 2.09
C GLY A 13 -2.28 -10.06 3.13
N LYS A 14 -2.74 -11.22 2.69
CA LYS A 14 -3.17 -12.30 3.60
C LYS A 14 -2.07 -12.76 4.54
N ASN A 15 -0.86 -12.96 4.02
CA ASN A 15 0.28 -13.39 4.84
C ASN A 15 0.69 -12.29 5.83
N LEU A 16 0.72 -11.03 5.39
CA LEU A 16 1.02 -9.91 6.26
C LEU A 16 -0.02 -9.74 7.37
N CYS A 17 -1.32 -9.76 7.02
CA CYS A 17 -2.40 -9.66 8.01
C CYS A 17 -2.33 -10.78 9.05
N ALA A 18 -2.09 -12.02 8.62
CA ALA A 18 -1.93 -13.16 9.52
C ALA A 18 -0.79 -12.93 10.52
N GLU A 19 0.35 -12.41 10.07
CA GLU A 19 1.49 -12.14 10.94
C GLU A 19 1.24 -10.93 11.86
N LEU A 20 0.57 -9.88 11.38
CA LEU A 20 0.17 -8.75 12.23
C LEU A 20 -0.79 -9.18 13.35
N TYR A 21 -1.69 -10.12 13.07
CA TYR A 21 -2.55 -10.71 14.10
C TYR A 21 -1.73 -11.56 15.10
N ASN A 22 -0.72 -12.30 14.64
CA ASN A 22 0.17 -13.05 15.53
C ASN A 22 0.94 -12.12 16.47
N ILE A 23 1.40 -10.97 15.97
CA ILE A 23 2.07 -9.95 16.79
C ILE A 23 1.07 -9.36 17.80
N ARG A 24 -0.11 -8.95 17.35
CA ARG A 24 -1.16 -8.40 18.21
C ARG A 24 -1.55 -9.34 19.35
N ASP A 25 -1.67 -10.62 19.04
CA ASP A 25 -2.10 -11.66 19.99
C ASP A 25 -0.92 -12.20 20.83
N GLY A 26 0.29 -11.64 20.69
CA GLY A 26 1.48 -12.04 21.46
C GLY A 26 2.04 -13.41 21.08
N LYS A 27 1.64 -13.97 19.93
CA LYS A 27 2.11 -15.26 19.41
C LYS A 27 3.46 -15.14 18.70
N ALA A 28 3.71 -14.03 18.00
CA ALA A 28 4.99 -13.74 17.36
C ALA A 28 5.82 -12.82 18.26
N LYS A 29 7.00 -13.29 18.68
CA LYS A 29 7.87 -12.58 19.65
C LYS A 29 9.18 -12.05 19.03
N CYS A 30 9.38 -12.24 17.74
CA CYS A 30 10.62 -11.88 17.05
C CYS A 30 10.68 -10.41 16.58
N TYR A 31 9.67 -9.61 16.87
CA TYR A 31 9.56 -8.22 16.39
C TYR A 31 9.89 -7.17 17.47
N GLY A 32 10.60 -7.55 18.51
CA GLY A 32 11.01 -6.64 19.58
C GLY A 32 9.81 -6.01 20.30
N ASP A 33 9.85 -4.70 20.48
CA ASP A 33 8.82 -3.95 21.21
C ASP A 33 7.65 -3.49 20.31
N LEU A 34 7.48 -4.08 19.12
CA LEU A 34 6.38 -3.74 18.22
C LEU A 34 5.04 -4.16 18.85
N VAL A 35 4.18 -3.17 19.10
CA VAL A 35 2.81 -3.38 19.59
C VAL A 35 1.82 -3.05 18.49
N VAL A 36 1.03 -4.04 18.11
CA VAL A 36 -0.09 -3.89 17.17
C VAL A 36 -1.39 -3.87 17.96
N ASP A 37 -2.11 -2.76 17.91
CA ASP A 37 -3.40 -2.61 18.61
C ASP A 37 -4.57 -3.03 17.70
N GLU A 38 -4.51 -2.64 16.42
CA GLU A 38 -5.58 -2.85 15.46
C GLU A 38 -5.01 -3.13 14.06
N VAL A 39 -5.58 -4.10 13.36
CA VAL A 39 -5.32 -4.38 11.94
C VAL A 39 -6.60 -4.08 11.17
N MET A 40 -6.52 -3.13 10.25
CA MET A 40 -7.63 -2.71 9.39
C MET A 40 -7.37 -3.24 7.98
N GLU A 41 -8.19 -4.19 7.56
CA GLU A 41 -8.08 -4.81 6.24
C GLU A 41 -8.98 -4.08 5.25
N TYR A 42 -8.41 -3.64 4.12
CA TYR A 42 -9.13 -3.01 3.03
C TYR A 42 -8.84 -3.71 1.70
N ASP A 43 -9.90 -4.00 0.95
CA ASP A 43 -9.81 -4.61 -0.38
C ASP A 43 -10.96 -4.13 -1.26
N ILE A 44 -11.06 -4.63 -2.49
CA ILE A 44 -11.99 -4.18 -3.53
C ILE A 44 -13.48 -4.23 -3.13
N ASP A 45 -13.84 -5.09 -2.19
CA ASP A 45 -15.20 -5.24 -1.65
C ASP A 45 -15.52 -4.31 -0.48
N ASN A 46 -14.56 -3.52 -0.03
CA ASN A 46 -14.77 -2.49 0.99
C ASN A 46 -15.26 -1.18 0.37
N THR A 47 -15.98 -0.37 1.16
CA THR A 47 -16.50 0.92 0.71
C THR A 47 -15.51 2.06 0.93
N LEU A 48 -15.70 3.18 0.23
CA LEU A 48 -14.87 4.38 0.45
C LEU A 48 -15.08 4.99 1.84
N GLU A 49 -16.26 4.84 2.46
CA GLU A 49 -16.53 5.25 3.84
C GLU A 49 -15.69 4.44 4.83
N GLN A 50 -15.47 3.15 4.56
CA GLN A 50 -14.58 2.33 5.37
C GLN A 50 -13.13 2.78 5.21
N LEU A 51 -12.68 3.09 3.97
CA LEU A 51 -11.35 3.66 3.74
C LEU A 51 -11.16 4.98 4.51
N ASP A 52 -12.14 5.87 4.44
CA ASP A 52 -12.15 7.15 5.14
C ASP A 52 -12.00 6.97 6.66
N SER A 53 -12.80 6.07 7.24
CA SER A 53 -12.73 5.72 8.66
C SER A 53 -11.37 5.13 9.06
N TYR A 54 -10.78 4.28 8.22
CA TYR A 54 -9.47 3.67 8.49
C TYR A 54 -8.34 4.71 8.39
N CYS A 55 -8.37 5.56 7.36
CA CYS A 55 -7.40 6.63 7.19
C CYS A 55 -7.42 7.65 8.33
N ALA A 56 -8.58 7.91 8.93
CA ALA A 56 -8.68 8.82 10.07
C ALA A 56 -7.88 8.37 11.30
N LYS A 57 -7.66 7.06 11.47
CA LYS A 57 -7.03 6.51 12.69
C LYS A 57 -5.76 5.70 12.45
N ALA A 58 -5.38 5.44 11.21
CA ALA A 58 -4.19 4.69 10.88
C ALA A 58 -2.92 5.37 11.39
N THR A 59 -2.00 4.61 11.96
CA THR A 59 -0.66 5.07 12.35
C THR A 59 0.42 4.57 11.41
N PHE A 60 0.10 3.54 10.61
CA PHE A 60 0.94 3.01 9.54
C PHE A 60 0.05 2.40 8.44
N VAL A 61 0.46 2.55 7.19
CA VAL A 61 -0.24 1.98 6.05
C VAL A 61 0.68 1.08 5.23
N PHE A 62 0.25 -0.16 5.00
CA PHE A 62 0.80 -1.02 3.96
C PHE A 62 -0.10 -0.93 2.72
N ASN A 63 0.33 -0.18 1.71
CA ASN A 63 -0.40 -0.12 0.44
C ASN A 63 0.08 -1.25 -0.47
N LEU A 64 -0.60 -2.40 -0.38
CA LEU A 64 -0.34 -3.59 -1.19
C LEU A 64 -1.37 -3.72 -2.33
N ALA A 65 -2.41 -2.87 -2.34
CA ALA A 65 -3.40 -2.86 -3.40
C ALA A 65 -2.72 -2.57 -4.75
N GLY A 66 -3.10 -3.34 -5.75
CA GLY A 66 -2.59 -3.15 -7.10
C GLY A 66 -2.99 -4.28 -8.03
N ILE A 67 -3.11 -3.96 -9.29
CA ILE A 67 -3.42 -4.89 -10.37
C ILE A 67 -2.12 -5.28 -11.07
N ASN A 68 -1.86 -6.58 -11.25
CA ASN A 68 -0.69 -7.09 -11.94
C ASN A 68 -1.03 -7.97 -13.17
N ARG A 69 -2.31 -8.35 -13.33
CA ARG A 69 -2.82 -9.13 -14.48
C ARG A 69 -4.21 -8.62 -14.86
N PRO A 70 -4.31 -7.43 -15.47
CA PRO A 70 -5.59 -6.88 -15.88
C PRO A 70 -6.14 -7.60 -17.10
N LEU A 71 -7.44 -7.53 -17.30
CA LEU A 71 -8.08 -7.89 -18.55
C LEU A 71 -7.89 -6.80 -19.61
N ASP A 72 -7.86 -5.53 -19.17
CA ASP A 72 -7.58 -4.36 -19.99
C ASP A 72 -6.34 -3.62 -19.44
N PRO A 73 -5.37 -3.23 -20.28
CA PRO A 73 -4.20 -2.45 -19.85
C PRO A 73 -4.54 -1.14 -19.12
N ALA A 74 -5.69 -0.51 -19.40
CA ALA A 74 -6.16 0.68 -18.69
C ALA A 74 -6.37 0.44 -17.18
N GLU A 75 -6.72 -0.77 -16.77
CA GLU A 75 -6.90 -1.16 -15.37
C GLU A 75 -5.62 -1.02 -14.53
N PHE A 76 -4.43 -1.07 -15.15
CA PHE A 76 -3.18 -0.81 -14.43
C PHE A 76 -3.13 0.58 -13.81
N ASN A 77 -3.59 1.58 -14.56
CA ASN A 77 -3.61 2.95 -14.06
C ASN A 77 -4.62 3.11 -12.94
N GLU A 78 -5.82 2.57 -13.10
CA GLU A 78 -6.88 2.64 -12.08
C GLU A 78 -6.48 1.93 -10.80
N GLY A 79 -5.99 0.70 -10.89
CA GLY A 79 -5.66 -0.11 -9.72
C GLY A 79 -4.36 0.28 -9.01
N ASN A 80 -3.37 0.83 -9.72
CA ASN A 80 -2.07 1.13 -9.14
C ASN A 80 -1.87 2.62 -8.84
N CYS A 81 -2.38 3.50 -9.68
CA CYS A 81 -2.15 4.94 -9.60
C CYS A 81 -3.34 5.66 -8.95
N VAL A 82 -4.54 5.49 -9.50
CA VAL A 82 -5.75 6.18 -9.02
C VAL A 82 -6.08 5.77 -7.58
N PHE A 83 -5.98 4.48 -7.25
CA PHE A 83 -6.23 4.05 -5.87
C PHE A 83 -5.18 4.58 -4.89
N ALA A 84 -3.89 4.58 -5.28
CA ALA A 84 -2.84 5.16 -4.44
C ALA A 84 -3.10 6.65 -4.17
N ASP A 85 -3.50 7.41 -5.18
CA ASP A 85 -3.88 8.82 -5.03
C ASP A 85 -5.09 8.99 -4.12
N THR A 86 -6.14 8.18 -4.29
CA THR A 86 -7.33 8.17 -3.43
C THR A 86 -6.98 7.94 -1.97
N LEU A 87 -6.16 6.92 -1.69
CA LEU A 87 -5.70 6.60 -0.34
C LEU A 87 -4.95 7.79 0.30
N LEU A 88 -3.95 8.33 -0.42
CA LEU A 88 -3.11 9.41 0.10
C LEU A 88 -3.89 10.73 0.25
N ASN A 89 -4.82 11.03 -0.64
CA ASN A 89 -5.73 12.18 -0.50
C ASN A 89 -6.66 12.01 0.70
N THR A 90 -7.12 10.79 0.98
CA THR A 90 -7.95 10.51 2.15
C THR A 90 -7.16 10.71 3.44
N LEU A 91 -5.90 10.27 3.50
CA LEU A 91 -5.01 10.57 4.64
C LEU A 91 -4.82 12.08 4.82
N ARG A 92 -4.54 12.84 3.74
CA ARG A 92 -4.42 14.31 3.79
C ARG A 92 -5.69 14.98 4.28
N LYS A 93 -6.87 14.54 3.83
CA LYS A 93 -8.18 15.04 4.27
C LYS A 93 -8.33 15.01 5.80
N HIS A 94 -7.80 13.96 6.43
CA HIS A 94 -7.81 13.83 7.89
C HIS A 94 -6.61 14.48 8.59
N GLY A 95 -5.74 15.19 7.86
CA GLY A 95 -4.47 15.69 8.42
C GLY A 95 -3.56 14.59 8.94
N ASN A 96 -3.73 13.37 8.46
CA ASN A 96 -2.99 12.21 8.93
C ASN A 96 -1.70 12.02 8.11
N ALA A 97 -0.57 12.39 8.69
CA ALA A 97 0.77 12.21 8.12
C ALA A 97 1.43 10.88 8.57
N CYS A 98 0.64 9.82 8.66
CA CYS A 98 1.21 8.52 9.05
C CYS A 98 2.16 7.98 7.99
N HIS A 99 3.00 7.04 8.40
CA HIS A 99 3.97 6.42 7.51
C HIS A 99 3.28 5.47 6.54
N VAL A 100 3.71 5.48 5.28
CA VAL A 100 3.13 4.66 4.22
C VAL A 100 4.22 3.84 3.54
N MET A 101 4.00 2.53 3.45
CA MET A 101 4.77 1.61 2.62
C MET A 101 3.98 1.29 1.35
N LEU A 102 4.62 1.42 0.19
CA LEU A 102 4.05 1.07 -1.12
C LEU A 102 4.71 -0.20 -1.67
N ALA A 103 3.89 -1.18 -2.03
CA ALA A 103 4.31 -2.33 -2.82
C ALA A 103 4.45 -1.94 -4.30
N SER A 104 5.69 -1.71 -4.71
CA SER A 104 6.07 -1.46 -6.10
C SER A 104 6.66 -2.72 -6.74
N SER A 105 7.30 -2.58 -7.89
CA SER A 105 7.89 -3.66 -8.66
C SER A 105 9.27 -3.27 -9.17
N LEU A 106 10.15 -4.25 -9.33
CA LEU A 106 11.42 -4.04 -10.05
C LEU A 106 11.20 -3.48 -11.45
N GLN A 107 10.04 -3.76 -12.09
CA GLN A 107 9.70 -3.20 -13.39
C GLN A 107 9.57 -1.66 -13.39
N ALA A 108 9.29 -1.04 -12.23
CA ALA A 108 9.27 0.42 -12.11
C ALA A 108 10.65 1.05 -12.34
N SER A 109 11.73 0.31 -12.12
CA SER A 109 13.12 0.78 -12.30
C SER A 109 13.73 0.46 -13.65
N LEU A 110 13.05 -0.32 -14.49
CA LEU A 110 13.58 -0.69 -15.80
C LEU A 110 13.63 0.52 -16.75
N SER A 111 14.62 0.54 -17.63
CA SER A 111 14.84 1.57 -18.64
C SER A 111 15.10 0.96 -20.03
N GLY A 112 15.18 1.80 -21.05
CA GLY A 112 15.39 1.37 -22.43
C GLY A 112 14.24 0.51 -22.93
N ARG A 113 14.54 -0.54 -23.72
CA ARG A 113 13.52 -1.44 -24.32
C ARG A 113 12.68 -2.20 -23.31
N PHE A 114 13.14 -2.34 -22.07
CA PHE A 114 12.42 -3.02 -21.00
C PHE A 114 11.62 -2.06 -20.10
N GLY A 115 11.84 -0.74 -20.22
CA GLY A 115 11.19 0.30 -19.40
C GLY A 115 9.80 0.72 -19.89
N ASN A 116 9.31 0.13 -20.98
CA ASN A 116 8.06 0.57 -21.62
C ASN A 116 6.83 -0.27 -21.28
N SER A 117 6.90 -1.16 -20.27
CA SER A 117 5.71 -1.88 -19.83
C SER A 117 4.72 -0.92 -19.16
N GLU A 118 3.45 -1.03 -19.48
CA GLU A 118 2.39 -0.22 -18.84
C GLU A 118 2.34 -0.48 -17.33
N TYR A 119 2.53 -1.72 -16.93
CA TYR A 119 2.66 -2.08 -15.52
C TYR A 119 3.81 -1.36 -14.83
N GLY A 120 5.02 -1.36 -15.41
CA GLY A 120 6.17 -0.65 -14.84
C GLY A 120 5.93 0.85 -14.75
N ARG A 121 5.30 1.46 -15.77
CA ARG A 121 4.92 2.88 -15.75
C ARG A 121 3.90 3.19 -14.66
N SER A 122 2.86 2.38 -14.51
CA SER A 122 1.83 2.57 -13.47
C SER A 122 2.42 2.45 -12.06
N LYS A 123 3.35 1.51 -11.84
CA LYS A 123 4.05 1.39 -10.55
C LYS A 123 4.95 2.61 -10.28
N ARG A 124 5.67 3.10 -11.27
CA ARG A 124 6.49 4.33 -11.15
C ARG A 124 5.63 5.56 -10.83
N ALA A 125 4.49 5.71 -11.50
CA ALA A 125 3.55 6.80 -11.20
C ALA A 125 3.05 6.73 -9.75
N GLY A 126 2.75 5.54 -9.23
CA GLY A 126 2.40 5.35 -7.82
C GLY A 126 3.54 5.75 -6.86
N GLU A 127 4.80 5.45 -7.21
CA GLU A 127 5.96 5.91 -6.42
C GLU A 127 6.07 7.43 -6.40
N GLU A 128 5.86 8.11 -7.54
CA GLU A 128 5.90 9.57 -7.65
C GLU A 128 4.82 10.24 -6.78
N ILE A 129 3.59 9.70 -6.79
CA ILE A 129 2.49 10.18 -5.93
C ILE A 129 2.86 10.01 -4.45
N LEU A 130 3.50 8.91 -4.07
CA LEU A 130 3.93 8.67 -2.70
C LEU A 130 5.03 9.66 -2.26
N PHE A 131 5.99 9.98 -3.13
CA PHE A 131 7.00 11.01 -2.85
C PHE A 131 6.38 12.39 -2.65
N GLN A 132 5.41 12.77 -3.50
CA GLN A 132 4.67 14.03 -3.34
C GLN A 132 3.93 14.08 -1.99
N TYR A 133 3.33 12.97 -1.56
CA TYR A 133 2.71 12.87 -0.24
C TYR A 133 3.74 13.11 0.88
N ALA A 134 4.91 12.49 0.79
CA ALA A 134 5.99 12.68 1.76
C ALA A 134 6.45 14.14 1.86
N GLU A 135 6.65 14.80 0.71
CA GLU A 135 7.05 16.21 0.65
C GLU A 135 6.00 17.14 1.25
N GLN A 136 4.72 16.87 1.00
CA GLN A 136 3.60 17.71 1.46
C GLN A 136 3.28 17.53 2.94
N THR A 137 3.51 16.35 3.50
CA THR A 137 3.08 15.99 4.86
C THR A 137 4.22 15.82 5.85
N GLY A 138 5.45 15.65 5.38
CA GLY A 138 6.59 15.26 6.21
C GLY A 138 6.56 13.78 6.65
N ALA A 139 5.61 12.99 6.15
CA ALA A 139 5.54 11.57 6.46
C ALA A 139 6.76 10.80 5.93
N ARG A 140 7.19 9.78 6.65
CA ARG A 140 8.19 8.84 6.12
C ARG A 140 7.48 7.85 5.20
N VAL A 141 8.08 7.59 4.04
CA VAL A 141 7.57 6.65 3.06
C VAL A 141 8.59 5.56 2.76
N LEU A 142 8.10 4.38 2.45
CA LEU A 142 8.90 3.21 2.10
C LEU A 142 8.40 2.66 0.77
N ILE A 143 9.31 2.38 -0.16
CA ILE A 143 8.99 1.73 -1.42
C ILE A 143 9.67 0.39 -1.48
N TYR A 144 8.87 -0.69 -1.53
CA TYR A 144 9.37 -2.03 -1.75
C TYR A 144 9.12 -2.44 -3.20
N ARG A 145 10.19 -2.52 -3.99
CA ARG A 145 10.15 -3.01 -5.37
C ARG A 145 10.31 -4.52 -5.36
N PHE A 146 9.18 -5.21 -5.29
CA PHE A 146 9.17 -6.67 -5.31
C PHE A 146 9.63 -7.23 -6.66
N PRO A 147 10.38 -8.36 -6.66
CA PRO A 147 10.54 -9.20 -7.84
C PRO A 147 9.24 -9.94 -8.15
N ASN A 148 9.26 -10.83 -9.14
CA ASN A 148 8.13 -11.74 -9.35
C ASN A 148 7.93 -12.60 -8.10
N LEU A 149 6.71 -12.59 -7.56
CA LEU A 149 6.30 -13.45 -6.45
C LEU A 149 5.61 -14.67 -7.05
N PHE A 150 6.02 -15.83 -6.59
CA PHE A 150 5.52 -17.11 -7.09
C PHE A 150 4.36 -17.63 -6.25
#